data_0b9e75c71c5949c509e07555e4c6a33c
#
_entry.id   0b9e75c71c5949c509e07555e4c6a33c
#
_cell.length_a   1.000
_cell.length_b   1.000
_cell.length_c   1.000
_cell.angle_alpha   90.00
_cell.angle_beta   90.00
_cell.angle_gamma   90.00
#
_symmetry.space_group_name_H-M   'P 1'
#
loop_
_entity.id
_entity.type
_entity.pdbx_description
1 polymer ?
#
loop_
_entity_poly.entity_id
_entity_poly.type
_entity_poly.pdbx_seq_one_letter_code
_entity_poly.pdbx_strand_id
1 'polypeptide(L)'
;RGCSTRILHFDIKPQNILLDEDFNPKISDFGLAKLCQRKDSIVSMLGMRGTVGYIAPEVFRRNFGGVSHKSNVYSFGMLVLEMVGGRKNFDNGVSNSGEKYFPDWIYKDLELGMGGRTYGVMTVEEQETTRKMILVSSWCIQINPSDQPSMNKVVEMLEGTLHSLQIPPKPFLCSRKGSLVDSSTTT
;
A
#
# COMPACT_ATOMS: atom_id res chain seq x y z
N ARG A 1 -6.28 -22.09 2.85
CA ARG A 1 -5.16 -22.62 2.01
C ARG A 1 -5.74 -23.75 1.16
N GLY A 2 -5.75 -23.65 -0.18
CA GLY A 2 -6.23 -24.73 -1.04
C GLY A 2 -7.21 -24.34 -2.16
N CYS A 3 -7.70 -23.09 -2.18
CA CYS A 3 -8.55 -22.64 -3.28
C CYS A 3 -7.71 -22.40 -4.54
N SER A 4 -8.16 -22.93 -5.69
CA SER A 4 -7.56 -22.67 -7.01
C SER A 4 -7.83 -21.25 -7.52
N THR A 5 -8.74 -20.54 -6.87
CA THR A 5 -9.21 -19.21 -7.23
C THR A 5 -8.78 -18.20 -6.18
N ARG A 6 -8.31 -17.02 -6.63
CA ARG A 6 -8.04 -15.87 -5.79
C ARG A 6 -9.20 -14.90 -5.86
N ILE A 7 -9.49 -14.25 -4.74
CA ILE A 7 -10.43 -13.14 -4.69
C ILE A 7 -9.61 -11.86 -4.69
N LEU A 8 -9.79 -11.02 -5.69
CA LEU A 8 -9.25 -9.67 -5.75
C LEU A 8 -10.34 -8.73 -5.27
N HIS A 9 -10.18 -8.22 -4.05
CA HIS A 9 -11.22 -7.43 -3.38
C HIS A 9 -11.38 -6.03 -3.96
N PHE A 10 -10.27 -5.36 -4.25
CA PHE A 10 -10.15 -4.00 -4.80
C PHE A 10 -10.66 -2.85 -3.92
N ASP A 11 -11.19 -3.13 -2.74
CA ASP A 11 -11.66 -2.11 -1.80
C ASP A 11 -11.29 -2.43 -0.34
N ILE A 12 -10.05 -2.89 -0.12
CA ILE A 12 -9.51 -3.11 1.22
C ILE A 12 -9.25 -1.73 1.84
N LYS A 13 -9.97 -1.43 2.93
CA LYS A 13 -9.90 -0.18 3.70
C LYS A 13 -10.44 -0.42 5.10
N PRO A 14 -10.19 0.48 6.10
CA PRO A 14 -10.65 0.28 7.48
C PRO A 14 -12.16 0.03 7.59
N GLN A 15 -12.98 0.75 6.82
CA GLN A 15 -14.44 0.63 6.87
C GLN A 15 -14.97 -0.75 6.44
N ASN A 16 -14.17 -1.50 5.67
CA ASN A 16 -14.53 -2.83 5.18
C ASN A 16 -13.89 -3.96 6.02
N ILE A 17 -13.24 -3.61 7.14
CA ILE A 17 -12.75 -4.58 8.13
C ILE A 17 -13.67 -4.52 9.34
N LEU A 18 -14.49 -5.54 9.48
CA LEU A 18 -15.39 -5.70 10.62
C LEU A 18 -14.72 -6.59 11.66
N LEU A 19 -15.05 -6.38 12.92
CA LEU A 19 -14.61 -7.24 14.02
C LEU A 19 -15.80 -8.08 14.48
N ASP A 20 -15.59 -9.37 14.71
CA ASP A 20 -16.57 -10.21 15.38
C ASP A 20 -16.55 -9.98 16.92
N GLU A 21 -17.37 -10.73 17.67
CA GLU A 21 -17.48 -10.61 19.12
C GLU A 21 -16.18 -10.91 19.88
N ASP A 22 -15.28 -11.68 19.25
CA ASP A 22 -13.94 -12.01 19.78
C ASP A 22 -12.85 -11.08 19.23
N PHE A 23 -13.21 -9.97 18.56
CA PHE A 23 -12.31 -9.03 17.89
C PHE A 23 -11.52 -9.63 16.72
N ASN A 24 -11.95 -10.77 16.15
CA ASN A 24 -11.30 -11.29 14.95
C ASN A 24 -11.71 -10.47 13.72
N PRO A 25 -10.74 -10.02 12.87
CA PRO A 25 -11.04 -9.23 11.71
C PRO A 25 -11.68 -10.06 10.60
N LYS A 26 -12.74 -9.52 10.01
CA LYS A 26 -13.48 -10.06 8.86
C LYS A 26 -13.54 -9.04 7.75
N ILE A 27 -13.14 -9.44 6.55
CA ILE A 27 -13.26 -8.58 5.37
C ILE A 27 -14.72 -8.61 4.91
N SER A 28 -15.28 -7.44 4.63
CA SER A 28 -16.65 -7.23 4.16
C SER A 28 -16.70 -6.44 2.85
N ASP A 29 -17.87 -6.25 2.27
CA ASP A 29 -18.14 -5.48 1.05
C ASP A 29 -17.37 -5.97 -0.19
N PHE A 30 -17.76 -7.14 -0.68
CA PHE A 30 -17.21 -7.74 -1.91
C PHE A 30 -17.81 -7.17 -3.21
N GLY A 31 -18.48 -6.01 -3.17
CA GLY A 31 -19.15 -5.38 -4.32
C GLY A 31 -18.23 -5.07 -5.50
N LEU A 32 -16.94 -4.82 -5.26
CA LEU A 32 -15.94 -4.60 -6.30
C LEU A 32 -15.09 -5.84 -6.61
N ALA A 33 -15.27 -6.94 -5.89
CA ALA A 33 -14.41 -8.10 -5.95
C ALA A 33 -14.48 -8.82 -7.30
N LYS A 34 -13.36 -9.43 -7.69
CA LYS A 34 -13.26 -10.32 -8.85
C LYS A 34 -12.60 -11.63 -8.48
N LEU A 35 -13.10 -12.70 -9.07
CA LEU A 35 -12.44 -14.01 -9.03
C LEU A 35 -11.36 -14.07 -10.12
N CYS A 36 -10.19 -14.56 -9.74
CA CYS A 36 -9.05 -14.73 -10.64
C CYS A 36 -8.45 -16.13 -10.43
N GLN A 37 -8.16 -16.86 -11.51
CA GLN A 37 -7.46 -18.12 -11.37
C GLN A 37 -6.03 -17.89 -10.94
N ARG A 38 -5.44 -18.82 -10.17
CA ARG A 38 -4.06 -18.69 -9.67
C ARG A 38 -3.01 -18.53 -10.77
N LYS A 39 -3.26 -19.10 -11.94
CA LYS A 39 -2.39 -19.01 -13.12
C LYS A 39 -2.45 -17.65 -13.81
N ASP A 40 -3.52 -16.87 -13.58
CA ASP A 40 -3.68 -15.57 -14.20
C ASP A 40 -2.86 -14.54 -13.42
N SER A 41 -1.86 -13.96 -14.07
CA SER A 41 -0.99 -12.95 -13.46
C SER A 41 -1.60 -11.55 -13.55
N ILE A 42 -2.41 -11.28 -14.58
CA ILE A 42 -3.01 -9.98 -14.88
C ILE A 42 -4.51 -10.13 -15.08
N VAL A 43 -5.26 -9.21 -14.51
CA VAL A 43 -6.72 -9.14 -14.64
C VAL A 43 -7.11 -7.97 -15.53
N SER A 44 -7.92 -8.25 -16.55
CA SER A 44 -8.51 -7.20 -17.37
C SER A 44 -9.56 -6.44 -16.56
N MET A 45 -9.40 -5.11 -16.45
CA MET A 45 -10.34 -4.24 -15.78
C MET A 45 -10.82 -3.12 -16.72
N LEU A 46 -12.14 -2.93 -16.77
CA LEU A 46 -12.80 -1.78 -17.37
C LEU A 46 -13.06 -0.75 -16.27
N GLY A 47 -12.31 0.35 -16.33
CA GLY A 47 -12.45 1.47 -15.39
C GLY A 47 -11.69 1.32 -14.08
N MET A 48 -11.54 2.45 -13.41
CA MET A 48 -10.93 2.59 -12.08
C MET A 48 -11.89 2.06 -11.01
N ARG A 49 -11.39 1.25 -10.07
CA ARG A 49 -12.16 0.71 -8.95
C ARG A 49 -11.36 0.81 -7.66
N GLY A 50 -12.05 1.12 -6.57
CA GLY A 50 -11.46 1.22 -5.25
C GLY A 50 -11.63 2.60 -4.62
N THR A 51 -11.17 2.74 -3.40
CA THR A 51 -11.27 3.96 -2.59
C THR A 51 -9.97 4.76 -2.67
N VAL A 52 -10.06 6.07 -2.90
CA VAL A 52 -8.90 6.99 -2.87
C VAL A 52 -8.17 6.87 -1.53
N GLY A 53 -6.83 6.81 -1.59
CA GLY A 53 -5.98 6.57 -0.42
C GLY A 53 -5.59 5.10 -0.23
N TYR A 54 -6.31 4.14 -0.86
CA TYR A 54 -6.00 2.71 -0.77
C TYR A 54 -5.86 2.03 -2.13
N ILE A 55 -6.28 2.70 -3.20
CA ILE A 55 -6.21 2.17 -4.56
C ILE A 55 -4.76 2.06 -5.03
N ALA A 56 -4.39 0.91 -5.56
CA ALA A 56 -3.05 0.66 -6.08
C ALA A 56 -2.77 1.47 -7.36
N PRO A 57 -1.51 1.94 -7.57
CA PRO A 57 -1.15 2.76 -8.73
C PRO A 57 -1.50 2.14 -10.08
N GLU A 58 -1.32 0.83 -10.24
CA GLU A 58 -1.63 0.10 -11.48
C GLU A 58 -3.14 0.00 -11.75
N VAL A 59 -3.97 0.12 -10.72
CA VAL A 59 -5.44 0.18 -10.86
C VAL A 59 -5.88 1.57 -11.31
N PHE A 60 -5.18 2.60 -10.83
CA PHE A 60 -5.45 3.99 -11.15
C PHE A 60 -4.88 4.40 -12.51
N ARG A 61 -3.66 3.93 -12.85
CA ARG A 61 -2.96 4.24 -14.09
C ARG A 61 -2.34 2.99 -14.68
N ARG A 62 -2.74 2.63 -15.90
CA ARG A 62 -2.24 1.45 -16.62
C ARG A 62 -0.73 1.45 -16.89
N ASN A 63 -0.07 2.60 -16.78
CA ASN A 63 1.37 2.75 -17.00
C ASN A 63 2.23 2.14 -15.88
N PHE A 64 1.64 1.78 -14.75
CA PHE A 64 2.34 1.17 -13.60
C PHE A 64 2.28 -0.35 -13.57
N GLY A 65 1.88 -0.99 -14.67
CA GLY A 65 1.80 -2.44 -14.77
C GLY A 65 0.38 -2.97 -14.91
N GLY A 66 0.25 -4.29 -15.01
CA GLY A 66 -1.04 -4.98 -15.08
C GLY A 66 -1.66 -5.14 -13.71
N VAL A 67 -2.99 -4.97 -13.64
CA VAL A 67 -3.75 -5.19 -12.40
C VAL A 67 -3.68 -6.67 -12.02
N SER A 68 -3.29 -6.95 -10.79
CA SER A 68 -3.09 -8.30 -10.28
C SER A 68 -3.51 -8.42 -8.80
N HIS A 69 -3.28 -9.56 -8.19
CA HIS A 69 -3.46 -9.76 -6.75
C HIS A 69 -2.58 -8.84 -5.88
N LYS A 70 -1.55 -8.22 -6.46
CA LYS A 70 -0.69 -7.24 -5.79
C LYS A 70 -1.43 -5.97 -5.43
N SER A 71 -2.50 -5.63 -6.16
CA SER A 71 -3.37 -4.49 -5.80
C SER A 71 -3.97 -4.62 -4.39
N ASN A 72 -4.34 -5.84 -3.97
CA ASN A 72 -4.79 -6.09 -2.60
C ASN A 72 -3.65 -5.93 -1.58
N VAL A 73 -2.42 -6.29 -1.96
CA VAL A 73 -1.23 -6.10 -1.10
C VAL A 73 -0.97 -4.62 -0.87
N TYR A 74 -1.05 -3.82 -1.93
CA TYR A 74 -0.92 -2.37 -1.82
C TYR A 74 -1.99 -1.76 -0.90
N SER A 75 -3.26 -2.11 -1.12
CA SER A 75 -4.38 -1.62 -0.30
C SER A 75 -4.23 -2.04 1.17
N PHE A 76 -3.75 -3.26 1.45
CA PHE A 76 -3.43 -3.72 2.80
C PHE A 76 -2.32 -2.86 3.43
N GLY A 77 -1.23 -2.59 2.68
CA GLY A 77 -0.17 -1.72 3.16
C GLY A 77 -0.68 -0.33 3.56
N MET A 78 -1.48 0.30 2.69
CA MET A 78 -2.08 1.61 2.96
C MET A 78 -3.01 1.59 4.18
N LEU A 79 -3.81 0.52 4.35
CA LEU A 79 -4.66 0.33 5.53
C LEU A 79 -3.83 0.28 6.81
N VAL A 80 -2.78 -0.53 6.85
CA VAL A 80 -1.93 -0.67 8.05
C VAL A 80 -1.22 0.65 8.36
N LEU A 81 -0.76 1.39 7.35
CA LEU A 81 -0.12 2.69 7.55
C LEU A 81 -1.08 3.73 8.12
N GLU A 82 -2.34 3.72 7.70
CA GLU A 82 -3.37 4.59 8.30
C GLU A 82 -3.60 4.24 9.77
N MET A 83 -3.72 2.94 10.08
CA MET A 83 -3.91 2.48 11.47
C MET A 83 -2.75 2.89 12.37
N VAL A 84 -1.52 2.68 11.91
CA VAL A 84 -0.31 3.04 12.67
C VAL A 84 -0.12 4.54 12.75
N GLY A 85 -0.39 5.27 11.67
CA GLY A 85 -0.24 6.72 11.61
C GLY A 85 -1.33 7.51 12.36
N GLY A 86 -2.46 6.88 12.72
CA GLY A 86 -3.58 7.51 13.38
C GLY A 86 -4.24 8.64 12.56
N ARG A 87 -3.98 8.69 11.25
CA ARG A 87 -4.52 9.71 10.34
C ARG A 87 -4.88 9.09 8.99
N LYS A 88 -5.88 9.67 8.34
CA LYS A 88 -6.35 9.21 7.04
C LYS A 88 -5.29 9.37 5.96
N ASN A 89 -5.14 8.37 5.10
CA ASN A 89 -4.27 8.41 3.93
C ASN A 89 -4.68 9.47 2.90
N PHE A 90 -5.94 9.87 2.93
CA PHE A 90 -6.51 10.91 2.08
C PHE A 90 -7.29 11.91 2.92
N ASP A 91 -6.88 13.17 2.88
CA ASP A 91 -7.60 14.29 3.49
C ASP A 91 -7.93 15.33 2.41
N ASN A 92 -9.21 15.65 2.27
CA ASN A 92 -9.70 16.66 1.32
C ASN A 92 -9.25 18.09 1.65
N GLY A 93 -8.77 18.32 2.88
CA GLY A 93 -8.34 19.64 3.37
C GLY A 93 -6.92 20.05 2.98
N VAL A 94 -6.08 19.11 2.52
CA VAL A 94 -4.68 19.41 2.17
C VAL A 94 -4.59 19.80 0.69
N SER A 95 -4.23 21.06 0.44
CA SER A 95 -4.20 21.66 -0.91
C SER A 95 -2.99 21.31 -1.77
N ASN A 96 -1.99 20.60 -1.26
CA ASN A 96 -0.81 20.22 -2.02
C ASN A 96 -0.98 18.86 -2.71
N SER A 97 -1.09 18.89 -4.02
CA SER A 97 -1.39 17.73 -4.89
C SER A 97 -0.34 16.61 -4.87
N GLY A 98 0.86 16.85 -4.36
CA GLY A 98 1.95 15.86 -4.29
C GLY A 98 1.90 14.97 -3.04
N GLU A 99 1.34 15.47 -1.92
CA GLU A 99 1.28 14.74 -0.66
C GLU A 99 0.00 13.91 -0.48
N LYS A 100 -0.97 14.06 -1.42
CA LYS A 100 -2.31 13.45 -1.31
C LYS A 100 -2.36 11.93 -1.41
N TYR A 101 -1.32 11.30 -1.98
CA TYR A 101 -1.40 9.88 -2.39
C TYR A 101 -0.31 9.00 -1.81
N PHE A 102 0.59 9.56 -1.03
CA PHE A 102 1.70 8.78 -0.48
C PHE A 102 2.08 9.27 0.92
N PRO A 103 2.23 8.37 1.88
CA PRO A 103 2.61 8.74 3.25
C PRO A 103 4.10 9.08 3.33
N ASP A 104 4.51 10.23 2.81
CA ASP A 104 5.90 10.74 2.86
C ASP A 104 6.45 10.82 4.29
N TRP A 105 5.57 11.00 5.26
CA TRP A 105 5.92 11.06 6.66
C TRP A 105 6.57 9.77 7.18
N ILE A 106 6.22 8.62 6.60
CA ILE A 106 6.74 7.31 7.01
C ILE A 106 8.24 7.21 6.80
N TYR A 107 8.70 7.63 5.63
CA TYR A 107 10.13 7.58 5.33
C TYR A 107 10.92 8.56 6.17
N LYS A 108 10.34 9.73 6.49
CA LYS A 108 10.92 10.67 7.45
C LYS A 108 11.05 10.03 8.84
N ASP A 109 10.03 9.33 9.30
CA ASP A 109 10.06 8.66 10.61
C ASP A 109 11.02 7.46 10.62
N LEU A 110 11.13 6.72 9.52
CA LEU A 110 12.10 5.63 9.37
C LEU A 110 13.55 6.15 9.36
N GLU A 111 13.82 7.26 8.67
CA GLU A 111 15.13 7.92 8.60
C GLU A 111 15.55 8.52 9.96
N LEU A 112 14.60 9.08 10.70
CA LEU A 112 14.83 9.71 12.02
C LEU A 112 14.86 8.70 13.18
N GLY A 113 14.82 7.39 12.90
CA GLY A 113 14.91 6.34 13.91
C GLY A 113 13.68 6.24 14.81
N MET A 114 12.50 6.64 14.32
CA MET A 114 11.22 6.59 15.04
C MET A 114 11.17 7.42 16.36
N GLY A 115 12.04 8.42 16.47
CA GLY A 115 12.21 9.23 17.69
C GLY A 115 11.21 10.34 17.87
N GLY A 116 10.09 10.35 17.24
CA GLY A 116 9.20 11.40 17.56
C GLY A 116 8.12 11.73 16.57
N ARG A 117 6.94 11.59 16.89
CA ARG A 117 5.88 12.58 16.67
C ARG A 117 4.49 12.13 17.13
N THR A 118 4.21 10.83 17.23
CA THR A 118 2.79 10.48 17.28
C THR A 118 2.43 9.46 18.34
N TYR A 119 3.40 8.80 18.90
CA TYR A 119 3.13 7.71 19.83
C TYR A 119 3.40 8.20 21.23
N GLY A 120 2.36 8.28 22.04
CA GLY A 120 2.48 8.56 23.48
C GLY A 120 3.50 7.61 24.16
N VAL A 121 3.48 7.50 25.46
CA VAL A 121 4.37 6.57 26.17
C VAL A 121 4.05 5.13 25.73
N MET A 122 4.85 4.59 24.79
CA MET A 122 4.77 3.22 24.30
C MET A 122 5.81 2.35 24.98
N THR A 123 5.46 1.11 25.26
CA THR A 123 6.43 0.09 25.68
C THR A 123 7.42 -0.23 24.55
N VAL A 124 8.55 -0.82 24.87
CA VAL A 124 9.54 -1.26 23.89
C VAL A 124 8.92 -2.25 22.88
N GLU A 125 8.07 -3.15 23.36
CA GLU A 125 7.39 -4.16 22.53
C GLU A 125 6.40 -3.51 21.55
N GLU A 126 5.64 -2.51 22.00
CA GLU A 126 4.73 -1.74 21.14
C GLU A 126 5.49 -0.95 20.06
N GLN A 127 6.63 -0.36 20.43
CA GLN A 127 7.51 0.34 19.47
C GLN A 127 8.05 -0.62 18.42
N GLU A 128 8.52 -1.82 18.82
CA GLU A 128 9.03 -2.83 17.90
C GLU A 128 7.92 -3.32 16.95
N THR A 129 6.73 -3.59 17.48
CA THR A 129 5.57 -4.00 16.69
C THR A 129 5.17 -2.92 15.68
N THR A 130 5.08 -1.67 16.13
CA THR A 130 4.77 -0.51 15.30
C THR A 130 5.79 -0.36 14.15
N ARG A 131 7.08 -0.44 14.48
CA ARG A 131 8.14 -0.34 13.49
C ARG A 131 8.09 -1.48 12.46
N LYS A 132 7.82 -2.70 12.92
CA LYS A 132 7.62 -3.86 12.04
C LYS A 132 6.44 -3.63 11.08
N MET A 133 5.29 -3.17 11.59
CA MET A 133 4.12 -2.86 10.77
C MET A 133 4.43 -1.79 9.72
N ILE A 134 5.16 -0.73 10.07
CA ILE A 134 5.57 0.32 9.14
C ILE A 134 6.49 -0.25 8.04
N LEU A 135 7.50 -1.02 8.40
CA LEU A 135 8.44 -1.59 7.42
C LEU A 135 7.74 -2.53 6.44
N VAL A 136 6.94 -3.47 6.96
CA VAL A 136 6.19 -4.42 6.12
C VAL A 136 5.21 -3.69 5.20
N SER A 137 4.49 -2.71 5.71
CA SER A 137 3.55 -1.92 4.92
C SER A 137 4.26 -1.08 3.85
N SER A 138 5.45 -0.54 4.16
CA SER A 138 6.27 0.19 3.19
C SER A 138 6.75 -0.70 2.03
N TRP A 139 7.00 -1.99 2.28
CA TRP A 139 7.23 -2.97 1.22
C TRP A 139 5.95 -3.24 0.40
N CYS A 140 4.79 -3.30 1.05
CA CYS A 140 3.52 -3.54 0.36
C CYS A 140 3.13 -2.43 -0.60
N ILE A 141 3.50 -1.18 -0.32
CA ILE A 141 3.12 0.01 -1.10
C ILE A 141 4.14 0.41 -2.18
N GLN A 142 5.06 -0.48 -2.55
CA GLN A 142 5.94 -0.20 -3.69
C GLN A 142 5.11 0.04 -4.96
N ILE A 143 5.53 1.02 -5.79
CA ILE A 143 4.76 1.44 -6.98
C ILE A 143 4.69 0.34 -8.02
N ASN A 144 5.81 -0.35 -8.24
CA ASN A 144 5.85 -1.48 -9.18
C ASN A 144 5.33 -2.74 -8.46
N PRO A 145 4.27 -3.40 -8.97
CA PRO A 145 3.74 -4.61 -8.34
C PRO A 145 4.75 -5.75 -8.20
N SER A 146 5.79 -5.81 -9.04
CA SER A 146 6.85 -6.83 -8.94
C SER A 146 7.71 -6.66 -7.68
N ASP A 147 7.84 -5.44 -7.17
CA ASP A 147 8.65 -5.12 -6.00
C ASP A 147 7.89 -5.34 -4.69
N GLN A 148 6.58 -5.49 -4.77
CA GLN A 148 5.73 -5.79 -3.62
C GLN A 148 5.86 -7.27 -3.21
N PRO A 149 5.82 -7.61 -1.91
CA PRO A 149 5.77 -9.00 -1.44
C PRO A 149 4.47 -9.70 -1.85
N SER A 150 4.44 -11.03 -1.79
CA SER A 150 3.16 -11.76 -1.78
C SER A 150 2.50 -11.68 -0.39
N MET A 151 1.18 -11.88 -0.27
CA MET A 151 0.51 -11.88 1.04
C MET A 151 1.07 -12.96 2.00
N ASN A 152 1.49 -14.12 1.49
CA ASN A 152 2.17 -15.11 2.32
C ASN A 152 3.48 -14.54 2.89
N LYS A 153 4.24 -13.82 2.06
CA LYS A 153 5.48 -13.18 2.51
C LYS A 153 5.21 -12.05 3.50
N VAL A 154 4.12 -11.30 3.33
CA VAL A 154 3.67 -10.28 4.30
C VAL A 154 3.43 -10.92 5.67
N VAL A 155 2.72 -12.05 5.71
CA VAL A 155 2.48 -12.79 6.96
C VAL A 155 3.79 -13.25 7.58
N GLU A 156 4.70 -13.87 6.80
CA GLU A 156 6.02 -14.28 7.30
C GLU A 156 6.84 -13.11 7.86
N MET A 157 6.78 -11.95 7.20
CA MET A 157 7.48 -10.74 7.66
C MET A 157 6.88 -10.20 8.97
N LEU A 158 5.57 -10.25 9.14
CA LEU A 158 4.89 -9.81 10.36
C LEU A 158 5.13 -10.78 11.53
N GLU A 159 5.18 -12.09 11.28
CA GLU A 159 5.48 -13.13 12.28
C GLU A 159 6.98 -13.18 12.64
N GLY A 160 7.85 -12.77 11.72
CA GLY A 160 9.30 -12.77 11.89
C GLY A 160 9.84 -11.70 12.85
N THR A 161 11.14 -11.65 13.01
CA THR A 161 11.82 -10.64 13.86
C THR A 161 12.04 -9.34 13.10
N LEU A 162 12.01 -8.21 13.80
CA LEU A 162 12.27 -6.89 13.23
C LEU A 162 13.67 -6.81 12.58
N HIS A 163 14.67 -7.43 13.20
CA HIS A 163 16.06 -7.42 12.70
C HIS A 163 16.25 -8.07 11.33
N SER A 164 15.32 -8.95 10.91
CA SER A 164 15.36 -9.59 9.59
C SER A 164 14.78 -8.70 8.48
N LEU A 165 14.16 -7.56 8.82
CA LEU A 165 13.51 -6.67 7.87
C LEU A 165 14.45 -5.56 7.41
N GLN A 166 14.54 -5.40 6.09
CA GLN A 166 15.26 -4.29 5.48
C GLN A 166 14.30 -3.11 5.24
N ILE A 167 14.83 -1.90 5.30
CA ILE A 167 14.09 -0.69 4.92
C ILE A 167 13.89 -0.72 3.40
N PRO A 168 12.64 -0.68 2.90
CA PRO A 168 12.39 -0.63 1.48
C PRO A 168 12.82 0.71 0.87
N PRO A 169 13.15 0.74 -0.43
CA PRO A 169 13.44 2.01 -1.11
C PRO A 169 12.19 2.91 -1.09
N LYS A 170 12.42 4.21 -0.94
CA LYS A 170 11.33 5.19 -1.04
C LYS A 170 10.76 5.14 -2.45
N PRO A 171 9.45 4.91 -2.64
CA PRO A 171 8.83 4.91 -3.94
C PRO A 171 8.88 6.31 -4.56
N PHE A 172 9.49 6.44 -5.74
CA PHE A 172 9.50 7.68 -6.49
C PHE A 172 8.38 7.65 -7.54
N LEU A 173 7.42 8.54 -7.42
CA LEU A 173 6.52 8.88 -8.50
C LEU A 173 7.32 9.70 -9.52
N CYS A 174 7.94 9.04 -10.51
CA CYS A 174 8.57 9.73 -11.63
C CYS A 174 7.52 10.53 -12.40
N SER A 175 7.42 11.82 -12.11
CA SER A 175 6.89 12.78 -13.07
C SER A 175 7.90 12.80 -14.23
N ARG A 176 7.61 12.12 -15.35
CA ARG A 176 8.31 12.41 -16.60
C ARG A 176 8.04 13.88 -16.92
N LYS A 177 8.94 14.76 -16.54
CA LYS A 177 9.08 16.04 -17.21
C LYS A 177 9.41 15.70 -18.65
N GLY A 178 8.43 15.90 -19.55
CA GLY A 178 8.66 15.80 -20.98
C GLY A 178 9.79 16.75 -21.33
N SER A 179 10.90 16.22 -21.80
CA SER A 179 11.89 16.98 -22.51
C SER A 179 11.23 17.46 -23.81
N LEU A 180 10.79 18.70 -23.82
CA LEU A 180 10.57 19.44 -25.05
C LEU A 180 11.94 19.53 -25.70
N VAL A 181 12.18 18.71 -26.70
CA VAL A 181 13.28 18.90 -27.64
C VAL A 181 12.86 20.08 -28.50
N ASP A 182 13.44 21.24 -28.21
CA ASP A 182 13.45 22.38 -29.07
C ASP A 182 14.23 22.00 -30.34
N SER A 183 13.51 21.70 -31.40
CA SER A 183 14.05 21.64 -32.74
C SER A 183 13.93 23.02 -33.40
N SER A 184 14.78 23.94 -33.00
CA SER A 184 15.09 25.10 -33.80
C SER A 184 16.09 24.68 -34.88
N THR A 185 15.60 24.46 -36.07
CA THR A 185 16.45 24.41 -37.26
C THR A 185 16.31 25.73 -38.01
N THR A 186 17.36 26.51 -37.93
CA THR A 186 17.72 27.61 -38.82
C THR A 186 17.96 27.08 -40.22
N THR A 187 17.33 27.63 -41.21
CA THR A 187 17.88 28.23 -42.45
C THR A 187 16.76 28.77 -43.29
#